data_9c8286a58e0961d8a97e46c468d4ec7d
#
_entry.id   9c8286a58e0961d8a97e46c468d4ec7d
#
_cell.length_a   1.000
_cell.length_b   1.000
_cell.length_c   1.000
_cell.angle_alpha   90.00
_cell.angle_beta   90.00
_cell.angle_gamma   90.00
#
_symmetry.space_group_name_H-M   'P 1'
#
loop_
_entity.id
_entity.type
_entity.pdbx_description
1 polymer ?
#
loop_
_entity_poly.entity_id
_entity_poly.type
_entity_poly.pdbx_seq_one_letter_code
_entity_poly.pdbx_strand_id
1 'polypeptide(L)'
;YSVGNEIQEIGTERGAEINRMLCNAFKELDATRFTTNGMNALNAVGAKVYPVMQELAPLIRKDAGEAGTNDNSGSNAINSFMKLMEGEAGDAFAVHPIVTEVLEESSESMDIIGFNYLTGRHLLEGELHPNKCVLGTETFPADIARLWKVVNSSKRVLGDFTWTGYDYLGEAGCGIFYYDGKSNFGSNYPDRT
;
A
#
# COMPACT_ATOMS: atom_id res chain seq x y z
N TYR A 1 4.92 18.01 0.43
CA TYR A 1 5.80 17.42 -0.59
C TYR A 1 5.89 15.92 -0.40
N SER A 2 5.62 15.12 -1.45
CA SER A 2 5.98 13.71 -1.45
C SER A 2 7.38 13.58 -2.03
N VAL A 3 8.30 13.01 -1.25
CA VAL A 3 9.71 12.87 -1.65
C VAL A 3 10.00 11.57 -2.39
N GLY A 4 9.03 10.67 -2.47
CA GLY A 4 9.12 9.42 -3.21
C GLY A 4 7.79 8.67 -3.23
N ASN A 5 7.71 7.63 -4.05
CA ASN A 5 6.58 6.72 -4.13
C ASN A 5 7.05 5.29 -4.40
N GLU A 6 6.66 4.37 -3.54
CA GLU A 6 6.93 2.93 -3.66
C GLU A 6 8.40 2.56 -3.93
N ILE A 7 9.30 3.32 -3.32
CA ILE A 7 10.74 3.09 -3.46
C ILE A 7 11.10 1.73 -2.82
N GLN A 8 11.69 0.85 -3.61
CA GLN A 8 12.02 -0.52 -3.18
C GLN A 8 13.03 -0.55 -2.03
N GLU A 9 13.98 0.39 -2.04
CA GLU A 9 15.05 0.47 -1.04
C GLU A 9 14.63 1.18 0.25
N ILE A 10 13.37 1.66 0.37
CA ILE A 10 12.91 2.47 1.51
C ILE A 10 13.09 1.76 2.87
N GLY A 11 13.07 0.44 2.87
CA GLY A 11 13.29 -0.41 4.05
C GLY A 11 14.75 -0.77 4.31
N THR A 12 15.70 -0.17 3.58
CA THR A 12 17.14 -0.36 3.79
C THR A 12 17.75 0.87 4.47
N GLU A 13 18.87 0.70 5.16
CA GLU A 13 19.62 1.80 5.77
C GLU A 13 19.92 2.92 4.76
N ARG A 14 20.38 2.53 3.55
CA ARG A 14 20.66 3.49 2.48
C ARG A 14 19.42 4.21 1.96
N GLY A 15 18.31 3.49 1.81
CA GLY A 15 17.02 4.07 1.39
C GLY A 15 16.50 5.06 2.42
N ALA A 16 16.55 4.72 3.70
CA ALA A 16 16.15 5.60 4.79
C ALA A 16 17.04 6.86 4.88
N GLU A 17 18.35 6.71 4.68
CA GLU A 17 19.28 7.84 4.61
C GLU A 17 18.92 8.80 3.47
N ILE A 18 18.66 8.28 2.26
CA ILE A 18 18.25 9.09 1.10
C ILE A 18 16.91 9.76 1.37
N ASN A 19 15.92 9.03 1.94
CA ASN A 19 14.64 9.60 2.32
C ASN A 19 14.81 10.81 3.26
N ARG A 20 15.63 10.67 4.29
CA ARG A 20 15.95 11.76 5.23
C ARG A 20 16.63 12.94 4.56
N MET A 21 17.59 12.68 3.66
CA MET A 21 18.27 13.73 2.89
C MET A 21 17.27 14.52 2.02
N LEU A 22 16.35 13.84 1.34
CA LEU A 22 15.32 14.46 0.51
C LEU A 22 14.34 15.29 1.36
N CYS A 23 13.85 14.74 2.48
CA CYS A 23 13.00 15.47 3.41
C CYS A 23 13.68 16.77 3.90
N ASN A 24 14.95 16.69 4.28
CA ASN A 24 15.71 17.86 4.73
C ASN A 24 15.92 18.89 3.61
N ALA A 25 16.26 18.45 2.39
CA ALA A 25 16.42 19.34 1.25
C ALA A 25 15.13 20.12 0.93
N PHE A 26 13.97 19.46 0.99
CA PHE A 26 12.68 20.14 0.81
C PHE A 26 12.42 21.16 1.94
N LYS A 27 12.74 20.81 3.18
CA LYS A 27 12.59 21.74 4.32
C LYS A 27 13.51 22.94 4.27
N GLU A 28 14.73 22.77 3.75
CA GLU A 28 15.68 23.88 3.53
C GLU A 28 15.17 24.87 2.47
N LEU A 29 14.47 24.34 1.43
CA LEU A 29 13.91 25.14 0.34
C LEU A 29 12.56 25.75 0.72
N ASP A 30 11.74 25.04 1.45
CA ASP A 30 10.40 25.47 1.88
C ASP A 30 10.00 24.83 3.22
N ALA A 31 10.32 25.51 4.31
CA ALA A 31 9.95 25.10 5.67
C ALA A 31 8.45 25.24 5.97
N THR A 32 7.64 25.76 5.05
CA THR A 32 6.19 25.98 5.26
C THR A 32 5.32 24.80 4.90
N ARG A 33 5.88 23.74 4.32
CA ARG A 33 5.18 22.53 3.87
C ARG A 33 5.75 21.29 4.52
N PHE A 34 4.86 20.33 4.79
CA PHE A 34 5.23 19.02 5.33
C PHE A 34 5.79 18.10 4.24
N THR A 35 6.67 17.19 4.66
CA THR A 35 7.22 16.14 3.81
C THR A 35 6.57 14.80 4.11
N THR A 36 6.40 13.99 3.08
CA THR A 36 5.88 12.61 3.15
C THR A 36 6.51 11.74 2.06
N ASN A 37 6.30 10.44 2.12
CA ASN A 37 6.65 9.47 1.08
C ASN A 37 5.55 8.40 1.04
N GLY A 38 5.13 7.96 -0.14
CA GLY A 38 4.20 6.85 -0.31
C GLY A 38 4.90 5.51 -0.12
N MET A 39 4.98 5.03 1.11
CA MET A 39 5.69 3.79 1.44
C MET A 39 4.82 2.56 1.21
N ASN A 40 5.33 1.60 0.43
CA ASN A 40 4.76 0.27 0.25
C ASN A 40 5.59 -0.75 1.04
N ALA A 41 4.94 -1.43 2.00
CA ALA A 41 5.66 -2.35 2.88
C ALA A 41 6.22 -3.58 2.16
N LEU A 42 5.60 -4.04 1.09
CA LEU A 42 6.12 -5.18 0.33
C LEU A 42 7.45 -4.86 -0.34
N ASN A 43 7.52 -3.66 -0.91
CA ASN A 43 8.77 -3.16 -1.47
C ASN A 43 9.83 -3.04 -0.38
N ALA A 44 9.46 -2.47 0.77
CA ALA A 44 10.37 -2.25 1.89
C ALA A 44 10.89 -3.56 2.51
N VAL A 45 10.01 -4.55 2.69
CA VAL A 45 10.37 -5.86 3.29
C VAL A 45 11.20 -6.70 2.30
N GLY A 46 10.96 -6.56 1.00
CA GLY A 46 11.69 -7.26 -0.05
C GLY A 46 11.70 -8.78 0.15
N ALA A 47 12.85 -9.41 0.03
CA ALA A 47 12.98 -10.87 0.16
C ALA A 47 12.59 -11.43 1.53
N LYS A 48 12.59 -10.62 2.60
CA LYS A 48 12.12 -11.04 3.93
C LYS A 48 10.61 -11.31 3.97
N VAL A 49 9.86 -11.00 2.92
CA VAL A 49 8.42 -11.26 2.82
C VAL A 49 8.08 -12.76 2.80
N TYR A 50 8.95 -13.62 2.26
CA TYR A 50 8.66 -15.04 2.11
C TYR A 50 8.30 -15.78 3.42
N PRO A 51 9.08 -15.68 4.50
CA PRO A 51 8.71 -16.31 5.77
C PRO A 51 7.41 -15.73 6.34
N VAL A 52 7.17 -14.45 6.18
CA VAL A 52 5.92 -13.79 6.63
C VAL A 52 4.70 -14.33 5.86
N MET A 53 4.83 -14.50 4.54
CA MET A 53 3.76 -15.11 3.73
C MET A 53 3.48 -16.57 4.13
N GLN A 54 4.48 -17.32 4.57
CA GLN A 54 4.27 -18.66 5.10
C GLN A 54 3.52 -18.63 6.45
N GLU A 55 3.85 -17.70 7.32
CA GLU A 55 3.15 -17.49 8.60
C GLU A 55 1.69 -17.08 8.36
N LEU A 56 1.45 -16.17 7.44
CA LEU A 56 0.12 -15.66 7.10
C LEU A 56 -0.68 -16.59 6.16
N ALA A 57 -0.11 -17.71 5.72
CA ALA A 57 -0.76 -18.62 4.76
C ALA A 57 -2.17 -19.10 5.17
N PRO A 58 -2.51 -19.30 6.46
CA PRO A 58 -3.88 -19.63 6.85
C PRO A 58 -4.88 -18.49 6.55
N LEU A 59 -4.50 -17.23 6.80
CA LEU A 59 -5.32 -16.05 6.49
C LEU A 59 -5.44 -15.86 4.98
N ILE A 60 -4.34 -15.98 4.26
CA ILE A 60 -4.31 -15.90 2.79
C ILE A 60 -5.30 -16.88 2.17
N ARG A 61 -5.31 -18.14 2.64
CA ARG A 61 -6.27 -19.16 2.15
C ARG A 61 -7.71 -18.83 2.49
N LYS A 62 -7.95 -18.23 3.66
CA LYS A 62 -9.27 -17.78 4.09
C LYS A 62 -9.77 -16.64 3.18
N ASP A 63 -8.94 -15.64 2.92
CA ASP A 63 -9.29 -14.47 2.10
C ASP A 63 -9.45 -14.82 0.63
N ALA A 64 -8.67 -15.78 0.11
CA ALA A 64 -8.77 -16.24 -1.27
C ALA A 64 -10.08 -17.03 -1.55
N GLY A 65 -10.74 -17.55 -0.51
CA GLY A 65 -11.92 -18.41 -0.64
C GLY A 65 -11.62 -19.70 -1.40
N GLU A 66 -12.68 -20.41 -1.82
CA GLU A 66 -12.57 -21.64 -2.62
C GLU A 66 -12.23 -21.39 -4.12
N ALA A 67 -12.11 -20.13 -4.53
CA ALA A 67 -11.68 -19.76 -5.87
C ALA A 67 -10.19 -20.10 -6.04
N GLY A 68 -9.91 -21.29 -6.51
CA GLY A 68 -8.57 -21.79 -6.73
C GLY A 68 -7.72 -20.83 -7.57
N THR A 69 -6.62 -20.40 -7.01
CA THR A 69 -5.60 -19.55 -7.64
C THR A 69 -4.74 -20.38 -8.59
N ASN A 70 -5.33 -20.91 -9.67
CA ASN A 70 -4.59 -21.78 -10.61
C ASN A 70 -4.01 -21.05 -11.82
N ASP A 71 -4.11 -19.71 -11.88
CA ASP A 71 -3.55 -18.93 -12.98
C ASP A 71 -2.62 -17.83 -12.45
N ASN A 72 -1.32 -18.12 -12.44
CA ASN A 72 -0.25 -17.21 -12.01
C ASN A 72 0.25 -16.28 -13.13
N SER A 73 -0.52 -16.07 -14.19
CA SER A 73 -0.10 -15.26 -15.32
C SER A 73 -0.55 -13.79 -15.18
N GLY A 74 0.41 -12.85 -15.32
CA GLY A 74 0.17 -11.43 -15.57
C GLY A 74 -0.85 -10.77 -14.62
N SER A 75 -1.96 -10.28 -15.18
CA SER A 75 -3.01 -9.54 -14.44
C SER A 75 -3.67 -10.32 -13.32
N ASN A 76 -3.75 -11.67 -13.42
CA ASN A 76 -4.32 -12.50 -12.36
C ASN A 76 -3.43 -12.56 -11.11
N ALA A 77 -2.11 -12.55 -11.29
CA ALA A 77 -1.19 -12.48 -10.17
C ALA A 77 -1.33 -11.14 -9.44
N ILE A 78 -1.44 -10.04 -10.18
CA ILE A 78 -1.67 -8.70 -9.62
C ILE A 78 -3.01 -8.65 -8.88
N ASN A 79 -4.10 -9.11 -9.51
CA ASN A 79 -5.43 -9.11 -8.90
C ASN A 79 -5.50 -9.99 -7.64
N SER A 80 -4.85 -11.15 -7.64
CA SER A 80 -4.76 -12.02 -6.47
C SER A 80 -3.99 -11.36 -5.35
N PHE A 81 -2.92 -10.67 -5.69
CA PHE A 81 -2.12 -9.90 -4.77
C PHE A 81 -2.90 -8.71 -4.18
N MET A 82 -3.64 -7.97 -5.02
CA MET A 82 -4.48 -6.86 -4.57
C MET A 82 -5.54 -7.35 -3.57
N LYS A 83 -6.22 -8.48 -3.85
CA LYS A 83 -7.18 -9.09 -2.92
C LYS A 83 -6.55 -9.49 -1.59
N LEU A 84 -5.32 -10.00 -1.62
CA LEU A 84 -4.57 -10.33 -0.41
C LEU A 84 -4.36 -9.08 0.47
N MET A 85 -4.04 -7.95 -0.15
CA MET A 85 -3.81 -6.68 0.58
C MET A 85 -5.10 -6.02 1.09
N GLU A 86 -6.26 -6.36 0.52
CA GLU A 86 -7.58 -5.87 0.96
C GLU A 86 -8.15 -6.64 2.16
N GLY A 87 -7.66 -7.86 2.44
CA GLY A 87 -8.24 -8.79 3.41
C GLY A 87 -7.58 -8.78 4.80
N GLU A 88 -7.97 -9.78 5.62
CA GLU A 88 -7.40 -9.99 6.95
C GLU A 88 -5.88 -10.28 6.89
N ALA A 89 -5.42 -10.96 5.86
CA ALA A 89 -4.00 -11.23 5.65
C ALA A 89 -3.22 -9.95 5.36
N GLY A 90 -3.78 -9.04 4.57
CA GLY A 90 -3.20 -7.72 4.31
C GLY A 90 -3.10 -6.87 5.58
N ASP A 91 -4.14 -6.87 6.41
CA ASP A 91 -4.11 -6.18 7.70
C ASP A 91 -3.09 -6.79 8.66
N ALA A 92 -3.01 -8.12 8.74
CA ALA A 92 -2.02 -8.81 9.55
C ALA A 92 -0.59 -8.53 9.08
N PHE A 93 -0.36 -8.49 7.76
CA PHE A 93 0.92 -8.08 7.18
C PHE A 93 1.25 -6.63 7.52
N ALA A 94 0.29 -5.71 7.38
CA ALA A 94 0.50 -4.28 7.64
C ALA A 94 1.00 -3.99 9.06
N VAL A 95 0.56 -4.77 10.07
CA VAL A 95 0.98 -4.63 11.46
C VAL A 95 2.08 -5.60 11.88
N HIS A 96 2.61 -6.41 10.97
CA HIS A 96 3.64 -7.39 11.28
C HIS A 96 4.94 -6.71 11.76
N PRO A 97 5.65 -7.27 12.78
CA PRO A 97 6.86 -6.66 13.34
C PRO A 97 7.95 -6.34 12.31
N ILE A 98 8.11 -7.17 11.27
CA ILE A 98 9.08 -6.91 10.20
C ILE A 98 8.78 -5.62 9.44
N VAL A 99 7.50 -5.29 9.25
CA VAL A 99 7.10 -4.02 8.59
C VAL A 99 7.49 -2.84 9.47
N THR A 100 7.30 -2.95 10.78
CA THR A 100 7.77 -1.93 11.73
C THR A 100 9.28 -1.76 11.67
N GLU A 101 10.03 -2.87 11.75
CA GLU A 101 11.50 -2.87 11.68
C GLU A 101 12.03 -2.14 10.44
N VAL A 102 11.50 -2.48 9.25
CA VAL A 102 12.04 -1.94 7.99
C VAL A 102 11.58 -0.51 7.67
N LEU A 103 10.45 -0.05 8.23
CA LEU A 103 9.92 1.29 7.96
C LEU A 103 10.29 2.34 9.02
N GLU A 104 10.83 1.93 10.16
CA GLU A 104 11.09 2.78 11.33
C GLU A 104 11.89 4.04 10.98
N GLU A 105 13.09 3.88 10.43
CA GLU A 105 13.98 5.02 10.13
C GLU A 105 13.38 5.97 9.08
N SER A 106 12.69 5.43 8.09
CA SER A 106 12.04 6.23 7.06
C SER A 106 10.86 7.00 7.64
N SER A 107 10.05 6.36 8.50
CA SER A 107 8.93 6.98 9.20
C SER A 107 9.38 8.13 10.10
N GLU A 108 10.48 7.96 10.83
CA GLU A 108 11.05 9.00 11.69
C GLU A 108 11.50 10.25 10.90
N SER A 109 11.95 10.10 9.68
CA SER A 109 12.48 11.19 8.88
C SER A 109 11.43 12.11 8.24
N MET A 110 10.18 11.68 8.15
CA MET A 110 9.07 12.43 7.54
C MET A 110 8.28 13.24 8.56
N ASP A 111 7.63 14.31 8.13
CA ASP A 111 6.66 15.03 8.95
C ASP A 111 5.33 14.30 9.05
N ILE A 112 4.87 13.74 7.93
CA ILE A 112 3.65 12.94 7.82
C ILE A 112 4.04 11.58 7.26
N ILE A 113 3.69 10.52 7.98
CA ILE A 113 3.97 9.15 7.55
C ILE A 113 2.96 8.76 6.48
N GLY A 114 3.42 8.51 5.26
CA GLY A 114 2.58 8.14 4.12
C GLY A 114 2.64 6.65 3.83
N PHE A 115 1.48 6.03 3.63
CA PHE A 115 1.38 4.61 3.32
C PHE A 115 0.58 4.34 2.06
N ASN A 116 1.15 3.47 1.20
CA ASN A 116 0.43 2.86 0.10
C ASN A 116 -0.04 1.46 0.53
N TYR A 117 -1.37 1.24 0.50
CA TYR A 117 -2.03 -0.05 0.73
C TYR A 117 -1.77 -0.71 2.10
N LEU A 118 -1.61 0.08 3.15
CA LEU A 118 -1.37 -0.39 4.52
C LEU A 118 -2.45 0.08 5.50
N THR A 119 -3.72 -0.07 5.15
CA THR A 119 -4.87 0.43 5.93
C THR A 119 -4.84 -0.03 7.39
N GLY A 120 -4.54 -1.32 7.63
CA GLY A 120 -4.45 -1.89 8.97
C GLY A 120 -3.42 -1.23 9.88
N ARG A 121 -2.41 -0.55 9.30
CA ARG A 121 -1.31 0.07 10.06
C ARG A 121 -1.62 1.48 10.57
N HIS A 122 -2.57 2.19 9.99
CA HIS A 122 -2.78 3.62 10.27
C HIS A 122 -2.99 3.92 11.76
N LEU A 123 -3.72 3.08 12.51
CA LEU A 123 -3.91 3.29 13.95
C LEU A 123 -2.67 2.90 14.77
N LEU A 124 -1.97 1.84 14.37
CA LEU A 124 -0.75 1.39 15.03
C LEU A 124 0.33 2.47 15.02
N GLU A 125 0.45 3.22 13.93
CA GLU A 125 1.43 4.31 13.83
C GLU A 125 1.20 5.41 14.88
N GLY A 126 -0.02 5.62 15.30
CA GLY A 126 -0.32 6.56 16.38
C GLY A 126 0.25 6.14 17.73
N GLU A 127 0.53 4.85 17.93
CA GLU A 127 1.20 4.30 19.11
C GLU A 127 2.72 4.31 18.96
N LEU A 128 3.21 3.94 17.78
CA LEU A 128 4.65 3.88 17.48
C LEU A 128 5.26 5.30 17.37
N HIS A 129 4.56 6.21 16.69
CA HIS A 129 5.01 7.58 16.42
C HIS A 129 4.01 8.61 16.95
N PRO A 130 3.87 8.77 18.28
CA PRO A 130 2.82 9.57 18.90
C PRO A 130 2.85 11.06 18.54
N ASN A 131 3.92 11.55 18.00
CA ASN A 131 4.08 12.97 17.60
C ASN A 131 3.91 13.20 16.09
N LYS A 132 3.53 12.18 15.34
CA LYS A 132 3.36 12.27 13.88
C LYS A 132 1.92 12.04 13.45
N CYS A 133 1.60 12.54 12.27
CA CYS A 133 0.36 12.23 11.57
C CYS A 133 0.60 11.17 10.51
N VAL A 134 -0.47 10.50 10.12
CA VAL A 134 -0.49 9.43 9.10
C VAL A 134 -1.40 9.83 7.95
N LEU A 135 -1.04 9.44 6.75
CA LEU A 135 -1.79 9.68 5.53
C LEU A 135 -1.83 8.41 4.68
N GLY A 136 -3.00 8.01 4.23
CA GLY A 136 -3.13 7.05 3.13
C GLY A 136 -2.73 7.74 1.83
N THR A 137 -1.55 7.46 1.31
CA THR A 137 -1.03 8.11 0.12
C THR A 137 -1.46 7.41 -1.15
N GLU A 138 -1.85 6.12 -1.04
CA GLU A 138 -2.45 5.34 -2.12
C GLU A 138 -3.22 4.17 -1.51
N THR A 139 -4.53 4.08 -1.80
CA THR A 139 -5.39 3.09 -1.17
C THR A 139 -6.42 2.54 -2.15
N PHE A 140 -6.96 1.35 -1.85
CA PHE A 140 -7.96 0.74 -2.72
C PHE A 140 -9.32 1.43 -2.61
N PRO A 141 -10.05 1.64 -3.73
CA PRO A 141 -11.42 2.16 -3.71
C PRO A 141 -12.36 1.34 -2.82
N ALA A 142 -12.18 0.02 -2.73
CA ALA A 142 -12.97 -0.86 -1.88
C ALA A 142 -12.78 -0.57 -0.38
N ASP A 143 -11.64 -0.04 0.02
CA ASP A 143 -11.29 0.27 1.41
C ASP A 143 -11.80 1.64 1.90
N ILE A 144 -12.30 2.51 1.02
CA ILE A 144 -12.58 3.90 1.38
C ILE A 144 -13.54 4.03 2.56
N ALA A 145 -14.55 3.18 2.66
CA ALA A 145 -15.51 3.22 3.75
C ALA A 145 -14.88 2.85 5.11
N ARG A 146 -13.94 1.90 5.11
CA ARG A 146 -13.16 1.48 6.28
C ARG A 146 -12.17 2.56 6.69
N LEU A 147 -11.40 3.06 5.74
CA LEU A 147 -10.45 4.15 5.94
C LEU A 147 -11.09 5.40 6.51
N TRP A 148 -12.27 5.77 6.00
CA TRP A 148 -12.97 6.96 6.49
C TRP A 148 -13.43 6.81 7.93
N LYS A 149 -13.75 5.59 8.37
CA LYS A 149 -13.99 5.31 9.80
C LYS A 149 -12.73 5.52 10.64
N VAL A 150 -11.57 5.07 10.14
CA VAL A 150 -10.27 5.28 10.80
C VAL A 150 -9.94 6.77 10.89
N VAL A 151 -10.08 7.53 9.78
CA VAL A 151 -9.89 8.99 9.76
C VAL A 151 -10.77 9.68 10.81
N ASN A 152 -12.06 9.33 10.89
CA ASN A 152 -12.99 9.93 11.84
C ASN A 152 -12.72 9.51 13.29
N SER A 153 -12.08 8.38 13.53
CA SER A 153 -11.80 7.87 14.89
C SER A 153 -10.49 8.38 15.48
N SER A 154 -9.58 8.90 14.64
CA SER A 154 -8.24 9.30 15.06
C SER A 154 -7.91 10.71 14.60
N LYS A 155 -7.42 11.54 15.51
CA LYS A 155 -6.92 12.89 15.18
C LYS A 155 -5.57 12.87 14.47
N ARG A 156 -4.95 11.71 14.35
CA ARG A 156 -3.62 11.53 13.75
C ARG A 156 -3.67 11.08 12.31
N VAL A 157 -4.77 10.45 11.90
CA VAL A 157 -4.97 10.03 10.50
C VAL A 157 -5.63 11.19 9.76
N LEU A 158 -4.86 11.84 8.90
CA LEU A 158 -5.27 13.09 8.24
C LEU A 158 -6.28 12.89 7.12
N GLY A 159 -6.20 11.75 6.44
CA GLY A 159 -7.03 11.47 5.29
C GLY A 159 -6.49 10.34 4.44
N ASP A 160 -6.96 10.30 3.21
CA ASP A 160 -6.74 9.21 2.28
C ASP A 160 -6.72 9.71 0.83
N PHE A 161 -5.84 9.14 0.01
CA PHE A 161 -5.81 9.30 -1.43
C PHE A 161 -6.08 7.95 -2.09
N THR A 162 -7.26 7.82 -2.65
CA THR A 162 -7.67 6.58 -3.33
C THR A 162 -6.97 6.46 -4.69
N TRP A 163 -6.39 5.32 -4.97
CA TRP A 163 -5.86 4.97 -6.28
C TRP A 163 -6.79 3.95 -6.95
N THR A 164 -7.50 4.28 -7.99
CA THR A 164 -7.45 5.57 -8.68
C THR A 164 -8.86 5.98 -9.11
N GLY A 165 -9.02 7.27 -9.45
CA GLY A 165 -10.32 7.81 -9.86
C GLY A 165 -10.85 7.28 -11.20
N TYR A 166 -9.98 6.73 -12.06
CA TYR A 166 -10.31 6.12 -13.34
C TYR A 166 -9.55 4.81 -13.51
N ASP A 167 -10.23 3.79 -14.03
CA ASP A 167 -9.56 2.53 -14.40
C ASP A 167 -8.58 2.75 -15.56
N TYR A 168 -7.48 2.01 -15.53
CA TYR A 168 -6.55 1.98 -16.64
C TYR A 168 -7.15 1.18 -17.79
N LEU A 169 -7.20 1.78 -18.98
CA LEU A 169 -7.75 1.21 -20.17
C LEU A 169 -6.65 0.88 -21.19
N GLY A 170 -6.87 -0.12 -22.02
CA GLY A 170 -6.01 -0.46 -23.14
C GLY A 170 -4.66 -1.03 -22.73
N GLU A 171 -3.56 -0.36 -23.11
CA GLU A 171 -2.20 -0.87 -22.98
C GLU A 171 -1.74 -1.11 -21.54
N ALA A 172 -2.30 -0.41 -20.57
CA ALA A 172 -1.99 -0.62 -19.16
C ALA A 172 -2.46 -1.99 -18.63
N GLY A 173 -3.41 -2.67 -19.31
CA GLY A 173 -3.81 -4.04 -19.03
C GLY A 173 -4.59 -4.24 -17.74
N CYS A 174 -5.01 -3.18 -17.07
CA CYS A 174 -5.74 -3.24 -15.80
C CYS A 174 -7.26 -3.17 -15.97
N GLY A 175 -7.75 -2.80 -17.14
CA GLY A 175 -9.16 -2.78 -17.51
C GLY A 175 -9.35 -2.75 -19.02
N ILE A 176 -10.40 -3.38 -19.50
CA ILE A 176 -10.76 -3.41 -20.93
C ILE A 176 -12.25 -3.17 -21.06
N PHE A 177 -12.63 -2.31 -22.00
CA PHE A 177 -14.02 -2.15 -22.39
C PHE A 177 -14.41 -3.13 -23.48
N TYR A 178 -15.56 -3.80 -23.30
CA TYR A 178 -16.20 -4.63 -24.30
C TYR A 178 -17.48 -3.91 -24.74
N TYR A 179 -17.50 -3.47 -26.01
CA TYR A 179 -18.67 -2.80 -26.58
C TYR A 179 -19.72 -3.77 -27.11
N ASP A 180 -19.36 -5.04 -27.29
CA ASP A 180 -20.21 -6.09 -27.87
C ASP A 180 -20.56 -7.22 -26.89
N GLY A 181 -20.16 -7.06 -25.61
CA GLY A 181 -20.34 -8.08 -24.59
C GLY A 181 -19.51 -9.36 -24.80
N LYS A 182 -18.51 -9.32 -25.69
CA LYS A 182 -17.63 -10.45 -25.98
C LYS A 182 -16.18 -10.08 -25.70
N SER A 183 -15.56 -10.81 -24.78
CA SER A 183 -14.13 -10.72 -24.53
C SER A 183 -13.33 -11.34 -25.68
N ASN A 184 -12.53 -10.53 -26.37
CA ASN A 184 -11.57 -11.04 -27.36
C ASN A 184 -10.22 -11.44 -26.73
N PHE A 185 -10.05 -11.17 -25.45
CA PHE A 185 -8.91 -11.57 -24.64
C PHE A 185 -9.38 -12.67 -23.71
N GLY A 186 -8.76 -13.82 -23.71
CA GLY A 186 -9.17 -14.98 -22.93
C GLY A 186 -9.54 -14.64 -21.47
N SER A 187 -10.01 -15.61 -20.72
CA SER A 187 -10.58 -15.49 -19.36
C SER A 187 -9.75 -14.75 -18.29
N ASN A 188 -8.63 -14.19 -18.68
CA ASN A 188 -7.62 -13.59 -17.78
C ASN A 188 -7.87 -12.11 -17.46
N TYR A 189 -8.85 -11.49 -18.09
CA TYR A 189 -9.23 -10.12 -17.76
C TYR A 189 -10.61 -10.13 -17.10
N PRO A 190 -10.75 -9.58 -15.89
CA PRO A 190 -12.07 -9.48 -15.27
C PRO A 190 -13.00 -8.65 -16.17
N ASP A 191 -14.16 -9.20 -16.50
CA ASP A 191 -15.28 -8.44 -17.07
C ASP A 191 -15.69 -7.39 -16.03
N ARG A 192 -15.30 -6.15 -16.28
CA ARG A 192 -15.83 -5.01 -15.55
C ARG A 192 -16.84 -4.31 -16.45
N THR A 193 -18.07 -4.82 -16.42
CA THR A 193 -19.25 -4.12 -16.90
C THR A 193 -19.83 -3.26 -15.80
#